data_e4c4955e0dedf493cde471f14cf0c50f
#
_entry.id   e4c4955e0dedf493cde471f14cf0c50f
#
_cell.length_a   1.000
_cell.length_b   1.000
_cell.length_c   1.000
_cell.angle_alpha   90.00
_cell.angle_beta   90.00
_cell.angle_gamma   90.00
#
_symmetry.space_group_name_H-M   'P 1'
#
loop_
_entity.id
_entity.type
_entity.pdbx_description
1 polymer ?
#
loop_
_entity_poly.entity_id
_entity_poly.type
_entity_poly.pdbx_seq_one_letter_code
_entity_poly.pdbx_strand_id
1 'polypeptide(L)'
;MDKHYDLTYLHQVFHGQEAKVRRIVALFVARAEVLDRQMMACIRQSRLFDLHPVATTLSAGVRMLGLTGLEPLVQDIERCSKERVDMHRLPALVSQLHGSLNAVCTSMSQDLARS
;
A
#
# COMPACT_ATOMS: atom_id res chain seq x y z
N MET A 1 1.84 -14.24 -16.48
CA MET A 1 1.43 -12.85 -16.43
C MET A 1 1.69 -12.27 -15.04
N ASP A 2 2.54 -11.28 -14.98
CA ASP A 2 2.92 -10.71 -13.68
C ASP A 2 1.79 -9.87 -13.11
N LYS A 3 1.12 -10.43 -12.13
CA LYS A 3 0.20 -9.62 -11.33
C LYS A 3 0.98 -9.02 -10.17
N HIS A 4 0.78 -7.72 -9.96
CA HIS A 4 1.41 -7.01 -8.86
C HIS A 4 0.86 -7.40 -7.49
N TYR A 5 -0.12 -8.30 -7.44
CA TYR A 5 -0.81 -8.67 -6.23
C TYR A 5 -1.30 -10.12 -6.32
N ASP A 6 -1.58 -10.70 -5.15
CA ASP A 6 -2.04 -12.09 -5.03
C ASP A 6 -3.25 -12.12 -4.10
N LEU A 7 -4.40 -12.54 -4.62
CA LEU A 7 -5.66 -12.58 -3.89
C LEU A 7 -5.98 -13.95 -3.29
N THR A 8 -5.02 -14.88 -3.32
CA THR A 8 -5.23 -16.24 -2.81
C THR A 8 -5.73 -16.24 -1.37
N TYR A 9 -5.09 -15.42 -0.52
CA TYR A 9 -5.48 -15.31 0.89
C TYR A 9 -6.93 -14.84 1.04
N LEU A 10 -7.32 -13.82 0.28
CA LEU A 10 -8.69 -13.30 0.34
C LEU A 10 -9.71 -14.33 -0.13
N HIS A 11 -9.39 -15.06 -1.19
CA HIS A 11 -10.29 -16.12 -1.68
C HIS A 11 -10.46 -17.20 -0.64
N GLN A 12 -9.43 -17.52 0.12
CA GLN A 12 -9.51 -18.50 1.21
C GLN A 12 -10.38 -18.00 2.34
N VAL A 13 -10.15 -16.76 2.77
CA VAL A 13 -10.89 -16.14 3.88
C VAL A 13 -12.38 -16.05 3.56
N PHE A 14 -12.73 -15.68 2.34
CA PHE A 14 -14.13 -15.48 1.93
C PHE A 14 -14.69 -16.67 1.16
N HIS A 15 -14.04 -17.83 1.24
CA HIS A 15 -14.51 -19.08 0.63
C HIS A 15 -14.86 -18.94 -0.85
N GLY A 16 -14.05 -18.17 -1.59
CA GLY A 16 -14.24 -17.97 -3.02
C GLY A 16 -15.38 -17.02 -3.39
N GLN A 17 -15.95 -16.31 -2.43
CA GLN A 17 -17.03 -15.35 -2.72
C GLN A 17 -16.46 -14.12 -3.42
N GLU A 18 -16.55 -14.14 -4.74
CA GLU A 18 -15.92 -13.15 -5.61
C GLU A 18 -16.39 -11.73 -5.30
N ALA A 19 -17.67 -11.53 -5.03
CA ALA A 19 -18.21 -10.21 -4.73
C ALA A 19 -17.56 -9.58 -3.49
N LYS A 20 -17.30 -10.39 -2.47
CA LYS A 20 -16.65 -9.91 -1.24
C LYS A 20 -15.19 -9.57 -1.48
N VAL A 21 -14.48 -10.41 -2.24
CA VAL A 21 -13.10 -10.17 -2.60
C VAL A 21 -12.96 -8.86 -3.36
N ARG A 22 -13.83 -8.66 -4.36
CA ARG A 22 -13.83 -7.43 -5.16
C ARG A 22 -14.10 -6.19 -4.31
N ARG A 23 -14.99 -6.30 -3.34
CA ARG A 23 -15.28 -5.19 -2.42
C ARG A 23 -14.04 -4.81 -1.61
N ILE A 24 -13.32 -5.81 -1.10
CA ILE A 24 -12.10 -5.56 -0.32
C ILE A 24 -11.03 -4.90 -1.19
N VAL A 25 -10.86 -5.36 -2.43
CA VAL A 25 -9.90 -4.75 -3.36
C VAL A 25 -10.26 -3.29 -3.63
N ALA A 26 -11.55 -3.02 -3.89
CA ALA A 26 -12.02 -1.65 -4.14
C ALA A 26 -11.78 -0.74 -2.93
N LEU A 27 -12.05 -1.24 -1.73
CA LEU A 27 -11.80 -0.49 -0.49
C LEU A 27 -10.32 -0.21 -0.31
N PHE A 28 -9.46 -1.19 -0.62
CA PHE A 28 -8.02 -0.98 -0.54
C PHE A 28 -7.57 0.13 -1.50
N VAL A 29 -8.03 0.10 -2.76
CA VAL A 29 -7.65 1.12 -3.74
C VAL A 29 -8.03 2.52 -3.25
N ALA A 30 -9.27 2.68 -2.77
CA ALA A 30 -9.72 3.97 -2.26
C ALA A 30 -8.91 4.42 -1.05
N ARG A 31 -8.63 3.51 -0.13
CA ARG A 31 -7.86 3.80 1.09
C ARG A 31 -6.41 4.14 0.76
N ALA A 32 -5.82 3.38 -0.17
CA ALA A 32 -4.44 3.58 -0.58
C ALA A 32 -4.22 4.98 -1.16
N GLU A 33 -5.17 5.49 -1.92
CA GLU A 33 -5.08 6.85 -2.47
C GLU A 33 -5.00 7.90 -1.36
N VAL A 34 -5.82 7.74 -0.31
CA VAL A 34 -5.81 8.65 0.83
C VAL A 34 -4.48 8.57 1.59
N LEU A 35 -4.02 7.34 1.87
CA LEU A 35 -2.77 7.12 2.59
C LEU A 35 -1.57 7.66 1.81
N ASP A 36 -1.58 7.48 0.49
CA ASP A 36 -0.52 8.00 -0.38
C ASP A 36 -0.43 9.52 -0.28
N ARG A 37 -1.58 10.21 -0.37
CA ARG A 37 -1.61 11.66 -0.24
C ARG A 37 -1.12 12.12 1.14
N GLN A 38 -1.47 11.38 2.19
CA GLN A 38 -1.01 11.68 3.55
C GLN A 38 0.51 11.55 3.66
N MET A 39 1.08 10.49 3.08
CA MET A 39 2.54 10.31 3.09
C MET A 39 3.25 11.43 2.35
N MET A 40 2.74 11.79 1.17
CA MET A 40 3.34 12.86 0.38
C MET A 40 3.27 14.20 1.13
N ALA A 41 2.15 14.47 1.82
CA ALA A 41 2.00 15.67 2.63
C ALA A 41 2.99 15.69 3.80
N CYS A 42 3.20 14.54 4.46
CA CYS A 42 4.18 14.44 5.53
C CYS A 42 5.58 14.81 5.05
N ILE A 43 5.96 14.34 3.85
CA ILE A 43 7.26 14.69 3.28
C ILE A 43 7.36 16.18 2.99
N ARG A 44 6.33 16.76 2.34
CA ARG A 44 6.34 18.19 1.98
C ARG A 44 6.40 19.09 3.21
N GLN A 45 5.77 18.66 4.30
CA GLN A 45 5.69 19.47 5.53
C GLN A 45 6.74 19.08 6.56
N SER A 46 7.68 18.21 6.20
CA SER A 46 8.74 17.70 7.07
C SER A 46 8.23 17.08 8.36
N ARG A 47 7.04 16.47 8.31
CA ARG A 47 6.44 15.74 9.44
C ARG A 47 6.78 14.26 9.34
N LEU A 48 8.06 13.93 9.41
CA LEU A 48 8.56 12.58 9.13
C LEU A 48 8.10 11.55 10.16
N PHE A 49 7.86 11.97 11.42
CA PHE A 49 7.37 11.05 12.44
C PHE A 49 5.93 10.61 12.18
N ASP A 50 5.16 11.43 11.49
CA ASP A 50 3.76 11.12 11.18
C ASP A 50 3.63 10.05 10.07
N LEU A 51 4.74 9.68 9.43
CA LEU A 51 4.75 8.61 8.44
C LEU A 51 4.48 7.25 9.06
N HIS A 52 4.91 7.03 10.31
CA HIS A 52 4.81 5.71 10.93
C HIS A 52 3.37 5.16 10.97
N PRO A 53 2.39 5.90 11.53
CA PRO A 53 1.02 5.38 11.58
C PRO A 53 0.41 5.19 10.18
N VAL A 54 0.75 6.04 9.22
CA VAL A 54 0.26 5.91 7.85
C VAL A 54 0.82 4.65 7.21
N ALA A 55 2.12 4.42 7.34
CA ALA A 55 2.78 3.24 6.80
C ALA A 55 2.26 1.96 7.45
N THR A 56 2.01 1.98 8.76
CA THR A 56 1.47 0.84 9.49
C THR A 56 0.09 0.46 8.96
N THR A 57 -0.75 1.46 8.72
CA THR A 57 -2.09 1.22 8.17
C THR A 57 -2.00 0.62 6.76
N LEU A 58 -1.12 1.15 5.93
CA LEU A 58 -0.92 0.64 4.58
C LEU A 58 -0.37 -0.78 4.59
N SER A 59 0.52 -1.08 5.52
CA SER A 59 1.17 -2.39 5.64
C SER A 59 0.16 -3.53 5.77
N ALA A 60 -0.90 -3.32 6.54
CA ALA A 60 -1.94 -4.34 6.73
C ALA A 60 -2.59 -4.71 5.39
N GLY A 61 -2.94 -3.73 4.58
CA GLY A 61 -3.53 -3.98 3.27
C GLY A 61 -2.54 -4.60 2.29
N VAL A 62 -1.29 -4.17 2.34
CA VAL A 62 -0.23 -4.70 1.49
C VAL A 62 -0.05 -6.20 1.71
N ARG A 63 -0.06 -6.63 2.97
CA ARG A 63 0.05 -8.05 3.31
C ARG A 63 -1.18 -8.82 2.89
N MET A 64 -2.36 -8.27 3.15
CA MET A 64 -3.62 -8.94 2.86
C MET A 64 -3.81 -9.20 1.37
N LEU A 65 -3.36 -8.28 0.53
CA LEU A 65 -3.52 -8.38 -0.93
C LEU A 65 -2.28 -8.95 -1.63
N GLY A 66 -1.31 -9.44 -0.87
CA GLY A 66 -0.14 -10.08 -1.46
C GLY A 66 0.73 -9.16 -2.30
N LEU A 67 0.84 -7.89 -1.91
CA LEU A 67 1.62 -6.90 -2.65
C LEU A 67 3.10 -7.01 -2.27
N THR A 68 3.71 -8.13 -2.62
CA THR A 68 5.07 -8.47 -2.20
C THR A 68 6.12 -7.46 -2.66
N GLY A 69 5.89 -6.81 -3.80
CA GLY A 69 6.81 -5.78 -4.30
C GLY A 69 6.79 -4.50 -3.47
N LEU A 70 5.70 -4.25 -2.73
CA LEU A 70 5.58 -3.06 -1.89
C LEU A 70 6.01 -3.31 -0.44
N GLU A 71 5.99 -4.56 0.01
CA GLU A 71 6.30 -4.88 1.41
C GLU A 71 7.63 -4.32 1.89
N PRO A 72 8.77 -4.51 1.18
CA PRO A 72 10.03 -3.99 1.67
C PRO A 72 10.04 -2.47 1.81
N LEU A 73 9.42 -1.76 0.89
CA LEU A 73 9.34 -0.30 0.93
C LEU A 73 8.54 0.18 2.13
N VAL A 74 7.37 -0.43 2.35
CA VAL A 74 6.51 -0.06 3.48
C VAL A 74 7.19 -0.38 4.80
N GLN A 75 7.84 -1.54 4.90
CA GLN A 75 8.55 -1.95 6.11
C GLN A 75 9.71 -1.01 6.42
N ASP A 76 10.46 -0.58 5.40
CA ASP A 76 11.55 0.36 5.60
C ASP A 76 11.03 1.71 6.10
N ILE A 77 9.92 2.19 5.54
CA ILE A 77 9.33 3.45 5.98
C ILE A 77 8.84 3.33 7.43
N GLU A 78 8.19 2.22 7.78
CA GLU A 78 7.75 1.96 9.15
C GLU A 78 8.95 1.99 10.12
N ARG A 79 10.00 1.25 9.78
CA ARG A 79 11.17 1.12 10.63
C ARG A 79 11.90 2.45 10.81
N CYS A 80 12.21 3.12 9.71
CA CYS A 80 12.95 4.38 9.77
C CYS A 80 12.18 5.45 10.54
N SER A 81 10.87 5.54 10.34
CA SER A 81 10.06 6.54 11.02
C SER A 81 9.82 6.21 12.50
N LYS A 82 9.68 4.91 12.85
CA LYS A 82 9.48 4.48 14.22
C LYS A 82 10.75 4.59 15.04
N GLU A 83 11.85 4.07 14.50
CA GLU A 83 13.12 4.01 15.21
C GLU A 83 13.95 5.29 15.08
N ARG A 84 13.50 6.19 14.24
CA ARG A 84 14.18 7.47 13.96
C ARG A 84 15.59 7.27 13.46
N VAL A 85 15.78 6.25 12.62
CA VAL A 85 17.06 5.94 11.99
C VAL A 85 16.96 6.17 10.48
N ASP A 86 18.05 6.59 9.88
CA ASP A 86 18.14 6.79 8.41
C ASP A 86 16.98 7.63 7.86
N MET A 87 16.52 8.61 8.64
CA MET A 87 15.36 9.41 8.27
C MET A 87 15.56 10.20 6.98
N HIS A 88 16.82 10.47 6.62
CA HIS A 88 17.15 11.14 5.37
C HIS A 88 16.74 10.33 4.13
N ARG A 89 16.53 9.02 4.29
CA ARG A 89 16.07 8.14 3.21
C ARG A 89 14.57 8.20 2.98
N LEU A 90 13.80 8.71 3.94
CA LEU A 90 12.34 8.68 3.87
C LEU A 90 11.75 9.35 2.64
N PRO A 91 12.23 10.55 2.22
CA PRO A 91 11.67 11.15 1.01
C PRO A 91 11.80 10.27 -0.23
N ALA A 92 12.96 9.64 -0.41
CA ALA A 92 13.18 8.74 -1.55
C ALA A 92 12.33 7.47 -1.45
N LEU A 93 12.23 6.91 -0.24
CA LEU A 93 11.41 5.70 -0.01
C LEU A 93 9.93 5.98 -0.29
N VAL A 94 9.42 7.11 0.19
CA VAL A 94 8.02 7.49 -0.05
C VAL A 94 7.76 7.74 -1.52
N SER A 95 8.70 8.42 -2.20
CA SER A 95 8.58 8.68 -3.64
C SER A 95 8.52 7.37 -4.43
N GLN A 96 9.37 6.43 -4.08
CA GLN A 96 9.42 5.12 -4.72
C GLN A 96 8.12 4.33 -4.46
N LEU A 97 7.65 4.36 -3.23
CA LEU A 97 6.40 3.70 -2.86
C LEU A 97 5.22 4.32 -3.60
N HIS A 98 5.19 5.66 -3.70
CA HIS A 98 4.15 6.38 -4.42
C HIS A 98 4.01 5.87 -5.86
N GLY A 99 5.12 5.77 -6.59
CA GLY A 99 5.11 5.30 -7.96
C GLY A 99 4.62 3.85 -8.08
N SER A 100 5.15 2.97 -7.23
CA SER A 100 4.78 1.56 -7.24
C SER A 100 3.33 1.35 -6.82
N LEU A 101 2.87 2.08 -5.82
CA LEU A 101 1.50 1.98 -5.33
C LEU A 101 0.50 2.44 -6.41
N ASN A 102 0.82 3.53 -7.12
CA ASN A 102 -0.01 4.00 -8.22
C ASN A 102 -0.15 2.95 -9.32
N ALA A 103 0.95 2.28 -9.68
CA ALA A 103 0.92 1.24 -10.70
C ALA A 103 0.02 0.08 -10.27
N VAL A 104 0.14 -0.36 -9.01
CA VAL A 104 -0.70 -1.44 -8.48
C VAL A 104 -2.17 -1.04 -8.44
N CYS A 105 -2.47 0.14 -7.93
CA CYS A 105 -3.86 0.61 -7.82
C CYS A 105 -4.51 0.78 -9.20
N THR A 106 -3.75 1.25 -10.19
CA THR A 106 -4.23 1.33 -11.56
C THR A 106 -4.57 -0.06 -12.11
N SER A 107 -3.70 -1.03 -11.88
CA SER A 107 -3.91 -2.41 -12.32
C SER A 107 -5.16 -3.01 -11.65
N MET A 108 -5.31 -2.81 -10.35
CA MET A 108 -6.48 -3.30 -9.62
C MET A 108 -7.78 -2.65 -10.12
N SER A 109 -7.76 -1.35 -10.36
CA SER A 109 -8.94 -0.63 -10.86
C SER A 109 -9.35 -1.14 -12.23
N GLN A 110 -8.38 -1.41 -13.10
CA GLN A 110 -8.65 -1.96 -14.42
C GLN A 110 -9.27 -3.37 -14.32
N ASP A 111 -8.74 -4.20 -13.42
CA ASP A 111 -9.28 -5.55 -13.22
C ASP A 111 -10.70 -5.49 -12.68
N LEU A 112 -10.99 -4.56 -11.76
CA LEU A 112 -12.36 -4.38 -11.24
C LEU A 112 -13.33 -3.95 -12.33
N ALA A 113 -12.88 -3.11 -13.25
CA ALA A 113 -13.72 -2.60 -14.34
C ALA A 113 -14.05 -3.66 -15.39
N ARG A 114 -13.24 -4.71 -15.50
CA ARG A 114 -13.39 -5.76 -16.50
C ARG A 114 -14.45 -6.81 -16.19
N SER A 115 -14.95 -6.82 -14.98
CA SER A 115 -15.85 -7.91 -14.59
C SER A 115 -17.30 -7.55 -14.54
#